data_cba778dbb8ff50e9b428cd5a23e9d642
#
_entry.id   cba778dbb8ff50e9b428cd5a23e9d642
#
_cell.length_a   1.000
_cell.length_b   1.000
_cell.length_c   1.000
_cell.angle_alpha   90.00
_cell.angle_beta   90.00
_cell.angle_gamma   90.00
#
_symmetry.space_group_name_H-M   'P 1'
#
loop_
_entity.id
_entity.type
_entity.pdbx_description
1 polymer ?
#
loop_
_entity_poly.entity_id
_entity_poly.type
_entity_poly.pdbx_seq_one_letter_code
_entity_poly.pdbx_strand_id
1 'polypeptide(L)'
;MRLSKPLILASNSPRRKEIMQNAGYEFTVKVIPTDEIFSADMHVEEVPVYLACTKAECFRENLQNEIILCADTVVIIDQENKKSTILNKPSDQSEAKEMLRMLSGHVHRVITGVCIMTSDETVGFADTSYVHFKELSDWEIDYYVERCKPFDKAGAYGVQDFIGMIGIPKIEGSFYTVMGLPIHRVYEALEKYVLRN
;
A
#
# COMPACT_ATOMS: atom_id res chain seq x y z
N MET A 1 16.79 13.05 5.50
CA MET A 1 17.14 12.22 6.68
C MET A 1 18.14 11.17 6.22
N ARG A 2 19.34 11.18 6.81
CA ARG A 2 20.41 10.25 6.46
C ARG A 2 20.41 9.04 7.39
N LEU A 3 20.58 7.86 6.79
CA LEU A 3 20.75 6.61 7.52
C LEU A 3 22.21 6.15 7.50
N SER A 4 22.61 5.34 8.46
CA SER A 4 23.94 4.73 8.54
C SER A 4 24.22 3.69 7.45
N LYS A 5 23.15 3.21 6.78
CA LYS A 5 23.21 2.29 5.64
C LYS A 5 22.43 2.90 4.47
N PRO A 6 22.82 2.69 3.20
CA PRO A 6 22.04 3.13 2.04
C PRO A 6 20.63 2.52 2.05
N LEU A 7 19.62 3.32 1.72
CA LEU A 7 18.23 2.88 1.66
C LEU A 7 17.79 2.67 0.21
N ILE A 8 17.23 1.51 -0.07
CA ILE A 8 16.63 1.15 -1.34
C ILE A 8 15.12 1.01 -1.16
N LEU A 9 14.35 1.85 -1.82
CA LEU A 9 12.91 1.68 -1.97
C LEU A 9 12.65 0.72 -3.13
N ALA A 10 12.20 -0.49 -2.82
CA ALA A 10 11.89 -1.52 -3.81
C ALA A 10 10.44 -1.38 -4.32
N SER A 11 10.12 -0.22 -4.90
CA SER A 11 8.76 0.08 -5.36
C SER A 11 8.74 1.04 -6.54
N ASN A 12 7.92 0.73 -7.55
CA ASN A 12 7.62 1.66 -8.66
C ASN A 12 6.50 2.64 -8.32
N SER A 13 5.79 2.48 -7.20
CA SER A 13 4.68 3.33 -6.81
C SER A 13 5.13 4.79 -6.65
N PRO A 14 4.57 5.74 -7.42
CA PRO A 14 4.88 7.16 -7.28
C PRO A 14 4.47 7.69 -5.90
N ARG A 15 3.38 7.17 -5.34
CA ARG A 15 2.88 7.54 -4.01
C ARG A 15 3.86 7.18 -2.90
N ARG A 16 4.45 5.98 -2.94
CA ARG A 16 5.48 5.57 -1.95
C ARG A 16 6.74 6.41 -2.04
N LYS A 17 7.16 6.75 -3.27
CA LYS A 17 8.28 7.67 -3.49
C LYS A 17 7.99 9.04 -2.89
N GLU A 18 6.82 9.60 -3.15
CA GLU A 18 6.37 10.88 -2.61
C GLU A 18 6.36 10.89 -1.08
N ILE A 19 5.80 9.87 -0.45
CA ILE A 19 5.77 9.74 1.02
C ILE A 19 7.19 9.73 1.57
N MET A 20 8.11 8.93 1.01
CA MET A 20 9.50 8.86 1.46
C MET A 20 10.25 10.17 1.27
N GLN A 21 10.03 10.87 0.14
CA GLN A 21 10.61 12.19 -0.12
C GLN A 21 10.10 13.25 0.86
N ASN A 22 8.78 13.30 1.08
CA ASN A 22 8.15 14.23 2.02
C ASN A 22 8.57 13.97 3.47
N ALA A 23 8.85 12.72 3.82
CA ALA A 23 9.44 12.35 5.11
C ALA A 23 10.95 12.68 5.20
N GLY A 24 11.55 13.18 4.11
CA GLY A 24 12.94 13.63 4.09
C GLY A 24 13.98 12.52 4.02
N TYR A 25 13.63 11.30 3.66
CA TYR A 25 14.61 10.22 3.49
C TYR A 25 15.41 10.38 2.20
N GLU A 26 16.71 10.09 2.30
CA GLU A 26 17.59 9.88 1.15
C GLU A 26 17.51 8.39 0.77
N PHE A 27 17.09 8.08 -0.46
CA PHE A 27 16.95 6.70 -0.93
C PHE A 27 17.19 6.58 -2.43
N THR A 28 17.48 5.38 -2.89
CA THR A 28 17.45 5.00 -4.30
C THR A 28 16.27 4.10 -4.59
N VAL A 29 15.84 4.05 -5.85
CA VAL A 29 14.78 3.13 -6.28
C VAL A 29 15.39 2.00 -7.08
N LYS A 30 15.12 0.78 -6.66
CA LYS A 30 15.47 -0.44 -7.41
C LYS A 30 14.35 -1.45 -7.27
N VAL A 31 13.86 -1.98 -8.37
CA VAL A 31 12.76 -2.95 -8.37
C VAL A 31 13.22 -4.22 -9.05
N ILE A 32 12.91 -5.35 -8.44
CA ILE A 32 13.05 -6.67 -9.04
C ILE A 32 11.63 -7.18 -9.30
N PRO A 33 11.27 -7.54 -10.54
CA PRO A 33 9.96 -8.12 -10.82
C PRO A 33 9.71 -9.36 -9.97
N THR A 34 8.54 -9.44 -9.38
CA THR A 34 8.15 -10.52 -8.47
C THR A 34 6.68 -10.82 -8.72
N ASP A 35 6.34 -12.10 -8.81
CA ASP A 35 4.95 -12.53 -8.92
C ASP A 35 4.23 -12.30 -7.58
N GLU A 36 3.07 -11.67 -7.64
CA GLU A 36 2.23 -11.38 -6.46
C GLU A 36 1.28 -12.57 -6.19
N ILE A 37 1.87 -13.77 -6.00
CA ILE A 37 1.14 -15.02 -5.79
C ILE A 37 1.14 -15.35 -4.28
N PHE A 38 -0.04 -15.68 -3.75
CA PHE A 38 -0.22 -16.15 -2.38
C PHE A 38 -1.26 -17.27 -2.31
N SER A 39 -1.23 -18.06 -1.23
CA SER A 39 -2.20 -19.16 -1.06
C SER A 39 -3.61 -18.63 -0.87
N ALA A 40 -4.59 -19.30 -1.51
CA ALA A 40 -6.01 -19.00 -1.31
C ALA A 40 -6.51 -19.23 0.14
N ASP A 41 -5.76 -20.01 0.94
CA ASP A 41 -6.05 -20.28 2.34
C ASP A 41 -5.39 -19.28 3.29
N MET A 42 -4.53 -18.38 2.77
CA MET A 42 -3.89 -17.36 3.60
C MET A 42 -4.93 -16.36 4.13
N HIS A 43 -4.81 -16.00 5.41
CA HIS A 43 -5.64 -14.94 5.97
C HIS A 43 -5.39 -13.62 5.24
N VAL A 44 -6.46 -12.92 4.86
CA VAL A 44 -6.37 -11.68 4.04
C VAL A 44 -5.51 -10.60 4.69
N GLU A 45 -5.43 -10.58 6.01
CA GLU A 45 -4.61 -9.65 6.79
C GLU A 45 -3.10 -9.94 6.68
N GLU A 46 -2.72 -11.17 6.39
CA GLU A 46 -1.31 -11.60 6.27
C GLU A 46 -0.75 -11.34 4.87
N VAL A 47 -1.63 -11.30 3.86
CA VAL A 47 -1.25 -11.18 2.45
C VAL A 47 -0.29 -10.00 2.19
N PRO A 48 -0.56 -8.76 2.64
CA PRO A 48 0.31 -7.64 2.29
C PRO A 48 1.71 -7.72 2.90
N VAL A 49 1.86 -8.29 4.11
CA VAL A 49 3.18 -8.53 4.71
C VAL A 49 3.92 -9.63 3.97
N TYR A 50 3.23 -10.72 3.67
CA TYR A 50 3.79 -11.83 2.90
C TYR A 50 4.34 -11.33 1.54
N LEU A 51 3.55 -10.59 0.77
CA LEU A 51 3.95 -10.05 -0.51
C LEU A 51 5.11 -9.04 -0.38
N ALA A 52 5.11 -8.20 0.65
CA ALA A 52 6.21 -7.27 0.91
C ALA A 52 7.51 -8.03 1.22
N CYS A 53 7.45 -9.10 2.04
CA CYS A 53 8.61 -9.92 2.37
C CYS A 53 9.10 -10.73 1.16
N THR A 54 8.20 -11.28 0.35
CA THR A 54 8.55 -11.97 -0.90
C THR A 54 9.32 -11.04 -1.86
N LYS A 55 8.87 -9.79 -1.98
CA LYS A 55 9.58 -8.77 -2.78
C LYS A 55 10.96 -8.43 -2.21
N ALA A 56 11.10 -8.36 -0.89
CA ALA A 56 12.38 -8.09 -0.25
C ALA A 56 13.36 -9.25 -0.45
N GLU A 57 12.88 -10.50 -0.38
CA GLU A 57 13.70 -11.69 -0.50
C GLU A 57 14.44 -11.79 -1.85
N CYS A 58 13.87 -11.22 -2.92
CA CYS A 58 14.54 -11.16 -4.23
C CYS A 58 15.86 -10.36 -4.24
N PHE A 59 16.11 -9.57 -3.19
CA PHE A 59 17.36 -8.82 -3.04
C PHE A 59 18.42 -9.57 -2.25
N ARG A 60 18.07 -10.66 -1.57
CA ARG A 60 18.93 -11.36 -0.57
C ARG A 60 20.31 -11.72 -1.10
N GLU A 61 20.38 -12.31 -2.27
CA GLU A 61 21.66 -12.80 -2.84
C GLU A 61 22.67 -11.68 -3.12
N ASN A 62 22.18 -10.48 -3.41
CA ASN A 62 23.00 -9.33 -3.77
C ASN A 62 23.06 -8.25 -2.68
N LEU A 63 22.48 -8.53 -1.52
CA LEU A 63 22.41 -7.61 -0.41
C LEU A 63 23.73 -7.57 0.33
N GLN A 64 24.29 -6.38 0.47
CA GLN A 64 25.56 -6.15 1.20
C GLN A 64 25.31 -5.34 2.46
N ASN A 65 25.27 -4.03 2.33
CA ASN A 65 25.14 -3.10 3.46
C ASN A 65 23.90 -2.20 3.36
N GLU A 66 23.02 -2.49 2.41
CA GLU A 66 21.82 -1.67 2.18
C GLU A 66 20.67 -2.09 3.11
N ILE A 67 19.74 -1.17 3.26
CA ILE A 67 18.39 -1.42 3.79
C ILE A 67 17.44 -1.51 2.61
N ILE A 68 16.73 -2.63 2.48
CA ILE A 68 15.69 -2.82 1.47
C ILE A 68 14.34 -2.55 2.13
N LEU A 69 13.59 -1.60 1.58
CA LEU A 69 12.22 -1.27 1.99
C LEU A 69 11.25 -1.70 0.89
N CYS A 70 10.45 -2.71 1.18
CA CYS A 70 9.33 -3.18 0.36
C CYS A 70 8.01 -2.88 1.04
N ALA A 71 6.97 -2.67 0.27
CA ALA A 71 5.61 -2.59 0.78
C ALA A 71 4.61 -3.16 -0.23
N ASP A 72 3.51 -3.68 0.30
CA ASP A 72 2.34 -4.08 -0.48
C ASP A 72 1.06 -3.61 0.18
N THR A 73 0.01 -3.35 -0.61
CA THR A 73 -1.24 -2.77 -0.10
C THR A 73 -2.42 -3.50 -0.68
N VAL A 74 -3.31 -3.93 0.18
CA VAL A 74 -4.58 -4.56 -0.18
C VAL A 74 -5.76 -3.74 0.32
N VAL A 75 -6.83 -3.72 -0.46
CA VAL A 75 -8.14 -3.20 -0.07
C VAL A 75 -9.05 -4.39 0.21
N ILE A 76 -9.67 -4.43 1.37
CA ILE A 76 -10.49 -5.55 1.83
C ILE A 76 -11.89 -5.04 2.14
N ILE A 77 -12.88 -5.67 1.50
CA ILE A 77 -14.29 -5.48 1.85
C ILE A 77 -14.77 -6.67 2.68
N ASP A 78 -15.32 -6.37 3.84
CA ASP A 78 -15.96 -7.35 4.70
C ASP A 78 -17.45 -7.39 4.39
N GLN A 79 -17.98 -8.56 4.07
CA GLN A 79 -19.40 -8.76 3.77
C GLN A 79 -20.02 -9.59 4.89
N GLU A 80 -21.22 -9.21 5.32
CA GLU A 80 -21.96 -9.99 6.31
C GLU A 80 -22.14 -11.45 5.84
N ASN A 81 -21.79 -12.39 6.73
CA ASN A 81 -21.88 -13.83 6.50
C ASN A 81 -21.08 -14.38 5.29
N LYS A 82 -20.08 -13.65 4.80
CA LYS A 82 -19.17 -14.11 3.74
C LYS A 82 -17.70 -13.93 4.16
N LYS A 83 -16.82 -14.66 3.47
CA LYS A 83 -15.37 -14.46 3.62
C LYS A 83 -15.00 -13.06 3.11
N SER A 84 -14.13 -12.37 3.84
CA SER A 84 -13.55 -11.08 3.41
C SER A 84 -12.92 -11.19 2.03
N THR A 85 -13.15 -10.21 1.19
CA THR A 85 -12.69 -10.21 -0.21
C THR A 85 -11.63 -9.14 -0.42
N ILE A 86 -10.50 -9.52 -1.02
CA ILE A 86 -9.47 -8.58 -1.47
C ILE A 86 -9.90 -7.99 -2.82
N LEU A 87 -9.94 -6.67 -2.89
CA LEU A 87 -10.12 -5.93 -4.13
C LEU A 87 -8.74 -5.59 -4.71
N ASN A 88 -8.36 -6.31 -5.74
CA ASN A 88 -7.10 -6.09 -6.46
C ASN A 88 -7.13 -4.82 -7.33
N LYS A 89 -6.11 -4.64 -8.16
CA LYS A 89 -6.12 -3.62 -9.21
C LYS A 89 -7.10 -4.03 -10.29
N PRO A 90 -7.98 -3.13 -10.75
CA PRO A 90 -8.93 -3.45 -11.82
C PRO A 90 -8.22 -3.63 -13.16
N SER A 91 -8.67 -4.58 -13.94
CA SER A 91 -8.15 -4.86 -15.28
C SER A 91 -8.61 -3.86 -16.34
N ASP A 92 -9.78 -3.27 -16.12
CA ASP A 92 -10.44 -2.34 -17.05
C ASP A 92 -11.37 -1.34 -16.34
N GLN A 93 -12.04 -0.50 -17.15
CA GLN A 93 -12.99 0.51 -16.66
C GLN A 93 -14.23 -0.10 -16.01
N SER A 94 -14.73 -1.22 -16.55
CA SER A 94 -15.95 -1.87 -16.03
C SER A 94 -15.68 -2.39 -14.63
N GLU A 95 -14.59 -3.12 -14.46
CA GLU A 95 -14.18 -3.65 -13.15
C GLU A 95 -13.88 -2.53 -12.15
N ALA A 96 -13.24 -1.43 -12.59
CA ALA A 96 -13.02 -0.28 -11.73
C ALA A 96 -14.32 0.35 -11.21
N LYS A 97 -15.33 0.50 -12.09
CA LYS A 97 -16.64 1.02 -11.71
C LYS A 97 -17.38 0.06 -10.77
N GLU A 98 -17.30 -1.24 -11.01
CA GLU A 98 -17.89 -2.26 -10.12
C GLU A 98 -17.26 -2.23 -8.72
N MET A 99 -15.92 -2.16 -8.63
CA MET A 99 -15.23 -2.04 -7.35
C MET A 99 -15.66 -0.79 -6.58
N LEU A 100 -15.78 0.36 -7.25
CA LEU A 100 -16.23 1.60 -6.61
C LEU A 100 -17.70 1.52 -6.15
N ARG A 101 -18.57 0.84 -6.90
CA ARG A 101 -19.95 0.58 -6.44
C ARG A 101 -19.98 -0.33 -5.21
N MET A 102 -19.09 -1.33 -5.14
CA MET A 102 -18.98 -2.21 -3.96
C MET A 102 -18.51 -1.44 -2.72
N LEU A 103 -17.66 -0.42 -2.89
CA LEU A 103 -17.14 0.39 -1.79
C LEU A 103 -18.10 1.52 -1.39
N SER A 104 -18.96 1.96 -2.31
CA SER A 104 -19.92 3.07 -2.12
C SER A 104 -20.85 2.83 -0.93
N GLY A 105 -20.93 3.80 -0.02
CA GLY A 105 -21.76 3.73 1.19
C GLY A 105 -21.25 2.76 2.27
N HIS A 106 -20.07 2.16 2.09
CA HIS A 106 -19.54 1.15 3.00
C HIS A 106 -18.24 1.58 3.68
N VAL A 107 -17.92 0.88 4.77
CA VAL A 107 -16.61 0.92 5.41
C VAL A 107 -15.81 -0.27 4.92
N HIS A 108 -14.57 -0.04 4.53
CA HIS A 108 -13.66 -1.08 4.13
C HIS A 108 -12.30 -0.91 4.79
N ARG A 109 -11.48 -1.96 4.74
CA ARG A 109 -10.13 -1.95 5.31
C ARG A 109 -9.10 -1.77 4.22
N VAL A 110 -8.09 -0.96 4.52
CA VAL A 110 -6.85 -0.89 3.73
C VAL A 110 -5.73 -1.35 4.64
N ILE A 111 -5.02 -2.38 4.22
CA ILE A 111 -3.88 -2.93 4.95
C ILE A 111 -2.65 -2.78 4.09
N THR A 112 -1.65 -2.08 4.63
CA THR A 112 -0.33 -2.00 4.01
C THR A 112 0.67 -2.80 4.84
N GLY A 113 1.20 -3.85 4.23
CA GLY A 113 2.33 -4.61 4.73
C GLY A 113 3.64 -3.98 4.30
N VAL A 114 4.60 -4.00 5.20
CA VAL A 114 5.96 -3.49 4.99
C VAL A 114 6.95 -4.58 5.35
N CYS A 115 8.01 -4.68 4.57
CA CYS A 115 9.19 -5.48 4.90
C CYS A 115 10.43 -4.59 4.82
N ILE A 116 11.20 -4.59 5.90
CA ILE A 116 12.52 -3.96 5.98
C ILE A 116 13.55 -5.06 6.15
N MET A 117 14.49 -5.16 5.22
CA MET A 117 15.51 -6.21 5.22
C MET A 117 16.91 -5.61 5.15
N THR A 118 17.80 -6.14 5.95
CA THR A 118 19.24 -5.90 5.92
C THR A 118 19.98 -7.23 5.84
N SER A 119 21.32 -7.22 5.76
CA SER A 119 22.14 -8.44 5.90
C SER A 119 21.88 -9.19 7.21
N ASP A 120 21.50 -8.47 8.27
CA ASP A 120 21.46 -8.97 9.63
C ASP A 120 20.07 -9.40 10.09
N GLU A 121 19.05 -8.78 9.55
CA GLU A 121 17.66 -8.99 9.97
C GLU A 121 16.62 -8.74 8.86
N THR A 122 15.46 -9.34 9.01
CA THR A 122 14.27 -9.05 8.21
C THR A 122 13.10 -8.79 9.17
N VAL A 123 12.48 -7.62 9.05
CA VAL A 123 11.34 -7.21 9.88
C VAL A 123 10.14 -6.96 8.98
N GLY A 124 9.08 -7.73 9.19
CA GLY A 124 7.78 -7.55 8.51
C GLY A 124 6.73 -7.03 9.51
N PHE A 125 5.92 -6.07 9.09
CA PHE A 125 4.77 -5.57 9.86
C PHE A 125 3.68 -5.05 8.94
N ALA A 126 2.46 -4.95 9.47
CA ALA A 126 1.34 -4.34 8.78
C ALA A 126 0.76 -3.17 9.56
N ASP A 127 0.11 -2.27 8.84
CA ASP A 127 -0.73 -1.23 9.41
C ASP A 127 -2.08 -1.21 8.70
N THR A 128 -3.15 -0.99 9.48
CA THR A 128 -4.53 -1.07 9.00
C THR A 128 -5.23 0.26 9.19
N SER A 129 -5.97 0.68 8.17
CA SER A 129 -6.87 1.83 8.25
C SER A 129 -8.26 1.44 7.74
N TYR A 130 -9.28 1.98 8.40
CA TYR A 130 -10.68 1.84 7.97
C TYR A 130 -11.09 3.10 7.21
N VAL A 131 -11.59 2.90 6.01
CA VAL A 131 -11.99 3.98 5.11
C VAL A 131 -13.51 3.96 4.96
N HIS A 132 -14.14 5.08 5.27
CA HIS A 132 -15.58 5.26 5.16
C HIS A 132 -15.90 5.98 3.85
N PHE A 133 -16.58 5.31 2.94
CA PHE A 133 -17.13 5.97 1.75
C PHE A 133 -18.56 6.46 2.01
N LYS A 134 -18.88 7.66 1.52
CA LYS A 134 -20.28 8.06 1.34
C LYS A 134 -20.91 7.25 0.19
N GLU A 135 -22.21 7.31 0.04
CA GLU A 135 -22.86 6.88 -1.19
C GLU A 135 -22.34 7.72 -2.37
N LEU A 136 -21.83 7.03 -3.39
CA LEU A 136 -21.33 7.62 -4.63
C LEU A 136 -22.41 7.52 -5.70
N SER A 137 -22.64 8.60 -6.42
CA SER A 137 -23.48 8.56 -7.62
C SER A 137 -22.75 7.91 -8.80
N ASP A 138 -23.49 7.34 -9.74
CA ASP A 138 -22.91 6.80 -10.98
C ASP A 138 -22.10 7.87 -11.73
N TRP A 139 -22.55 9.13 -11.73
CA TRP A 139 -21.81 10.22 -12.34
C TRP A 139 -20.43 10.45 -11.70
N GLU A 140 -20.32 10.41 -10.36
CA GLU A 140 -19.05 10.57 -9.65
C GLU A 140 -18.08 9.44 -9.98
N ILE A 141 -18.61 8.20 -10.05
CA ILE A 141 -17.82 7.02 -10.41
C ILE A 141 -17.34 7.11 -11.86
N ASP A 142 -18.22 7.41 -12.79
CA ASP A 142 -17.89 7.53 -14.20
C ASP A 142 -16.86 8.62 -14.45
N TYR A 143 -17.10 9.82 -13.91
CA TYR A 143 -16.20 10.96 -14.02
C TYR A 143 -14.80 10.63 -13.51
N TYR A 144 -14.72 9.96 -12.33
CA TYR A 144 -13.44 9.59 -11.75
C TYR A 144 -12.68 8.56 -12.58
N VAL A 145 -13.35 7.48 -12.98
CA VAL A 145 -12.70 6.38 -13.73
C VAL A 145 -12.21 6.88 -15.09
N GLU A 146 -13.00 7.69 -15.80
CA GLU A 146 -12.62 8.25 -17.09
C GLU A 146 -11.41 9.20 -16.99
N ARG A 147 -11.40 10.05 -15.97
CA ARG A 147 -10.39 11.08 -15.81
C ARG A 147 -9.09 10.56 -15.18
N CYS A 148 -9.20 9.73 -14.14
CA CYS A 148 -8.06 9.34 -13.32
C CYS A 148 -7.48 7.96 -13.68
N LYS A 149 -8.23 7.14 -14.43
CA LYS A 149 -7.80 5.81 -14.91
C LYS A 149 -7.11 4.99 -13.79
N PRO A 150 -7.83 4.63 -12.70
CA PRO A 150 -7.24 4.11 -11.47
C PRO A 150 -6.80 2.64 -11.56
N PHE A 151 -6.28 2.20 -12.70
CA PHE A 151 -5.94 0.79 -12.97
C PHE A 151 -4.67 0.31 -12.24
N ASP A 152 -3.90 1.23 -11.67
CA ASP A 152 -2.72 0.95 -10.86
C ASP A 152 -3.01 0.83 -9.35
N LYS A 153 -4.28 0.95 -8.95
CA LYS A 153 -4.70 1.08 -7.55
C LYS A 153 -5.57 -0.09 -7.09
N ALA A 154 -5.23 -0.72 -5.97
CA ALA A 154 -6.11 -1.69 -5.31
C ALA A 154 -7.44 -1.02 -4.93
N GLY A 155 -8.57 -1.71 -5.16
CA GLY A 155 -9.91 -1.17 -4.95
C GLY A 155 -10.31 -0.04 -5.90
N ALA A 156 -9.54 0.18 -6.97
CA ALA A 156 -9.82 1.17 -8.02
C ALA A 156 -9.91 2.63 -7.52
N TYR A 157 -9.23 3.03 -6.42
CA TYR A 157 -9.25 4.42 -5.97
C TYR A 157 -7.93 4.88 -5.37
N GLY A 158 -7.71 6.20 -5.40
CA GLY A 158 -6.66 6.87 -4.64
C GLY A 158 -7.28 7.83 -3.62
N VAL A 159 -6.82 7.74 -2.37
CA VAL A 159 -7.31 8.60 -1.28
C VAL A 159 -7.03 10.08 -1.53
N GLN A 160 -5.96 10.40 -2.27
CA GLN A 160 -5.59 11.75 -2.67
C GLN A 160 -6.22 12.20 -4.00
N ASP A 161 -6.90 11.31 -4.71
CA ASP A 161 -7.55 11.60 -5.98
C ASP A 161 -8.94 12.25 -5.77
N PHE A 162 -9.59 12.68 -6.85
CA PHE A 162 -10.93 13.28 -6.82
C PHE A 162 -11.91 12.47 -5.97
N ILE A 163 -12.00 11.15 -6.20
CA ILE A 163 -12.95 10.29 -5.47
C ILE A 163 -12.65 10.23 -3.98
N GLY A 164 -11.37 10.25 -3.59
CA GLY A 164 -10.97 10.31 -2.19
C GLY A 164 -11.36 11.62 -1.52
N MET A 165 -11.17 12.74 -2.23
CA MET A 165 -11.51 14.07 -1.71
C MET A 165 -13.00 14.27 -1.48
N ILE A 166 -13.85 13.77 -2.38
CA ILE A 166 -15.31 14.00 -2.31
C ILE A 166 -16.08 12.86 -1.65
N GLY A 167 -15.51 11.66 -1.67
CA GLY A 167 -16.19 10.41 -1.29
C GLY A 167 -15.79 9.85 0.07
N ILE A 168 -14.68 10.29 0.67
CA ILE A 168 -14.17 9.76 1.94
C ILE A 168 -14.32 10.79 3.06
N PRO A 169 -15.44 10.78 3.81
CA PRO A 169 -15.66 11.71 4.91
C PRO A 169 -14.85 11.37 6.17
N LYS A 170 -14.38 10.12 6.31
CA LYS A 170 -13.67 9.67 7.51
C LYS A 170 -12.68 8.54 7.19
N ILE A 171 -11.52 8.61 7.86
CA ILE A 171 -10.52 7.53 7.94
C ILE A 171 -10.24 7.28 9.43
N GLU A 172 -10.27 6.02 9.84
CA GLU A 172 -9.79 5.57 11.15
C GLU A 172 -8.46 4.86 10.96
N GLY A 173 -7.39 5.45 11.44
CA GLY A 173 -6.01 5.00 11.19
C GLY A 173 -5.19 6.04 10.42
N SER A 174 -4.14 5.60 9.75
CA SER A 174 -3.22 6.49 9.06
C SER A 174 -3.63 6.73 7.59
N PHE A 175 -3.74 8.00 7.20
CA PHE A 175 -3.89 8.39 5.80
C PHE A 175 -2.77 7.81 4.91
N TYR A 176 -1.54 7.77 5.43
CA TYR A 176 -0.39 7.24 4.69
C TYR A 176 -0.43 5.72 4.49
N THR A 177 -1.10 4.99 5.37
CA THR A 177 -1.40 3.56 5.18
C THR A 177 -2.32 3.37 3.98
N VAL A 178 -3.35 4.21 3.85
CA VAL A 178 -4.26 4.19 2.69
C VAL A 178 -3.53 4.59 1.40
N MET A 179 -2.58 5.54 1.47
CA MET A 179 -1.71 5.88 0.32
C MET A 179 -0.73 4.75 -0.06
N GLY A 180 -0.48 3.79 0.84
CA GLY A 180 0.31 2.60 0.57
C GLY A 180 1.68 2.51 1.24
N LEU A 181 1.97 3.37 2.23
CA LEU A 181 3.18 3.28 3.06
C LEU A 181 2.94 3.91 4.44
N PRO A 182 2.81 3.12 5.52
CA PRO A 182 2.63 3.62 6.89
C PRO A 182 3.93 4.24 7.42
N ILE A 183 4.21 5.46 6.99
CA ILE A 183 5.51 6.12 7.20
C ILE A 183 5.88 6.26 8.67
N HIS A 184 4.91 6.42 9.57
CA HIS A 184 5.15 6.45 11.02
C HIS A 184 5.76 5.14 11.51
N ARG A 185 5.23 3.97 11.08
CA ARG A 185 5.78 2.66 11.42
C ARG A 185 7.14 2.40 10.75
N VAL A 186 7.29 2.88 9.51
CA VAL A 186 8.58 2.83 8.79
C VAL A 186 9.63 3.65 9.52
N TYR A 187 9.27 4.85 10.01
CA TYR A 187 10.17 5.67 10.80
C TYR A 187 10.64 4.97 12.08
N GLU A 188 9.71 4.41 12.86
CA GLU A 188 10.02 3.64 14.06
C GLU A 188 11.00 2.48 13.77
N ALA A 189 10.76 1.73 12.70
CA ALA A 189 11.60 0.59 12.33
C ALA A 189 13.01 1.02 11.82
N LEU A 190 13.12 2.21 11.21
CA LEU A 190 14.37 2.76 10.70
C LEU A 190 15.11 3.63 11.72
N GLU A 191 14.50 3.97 12.86
CA GLU A 191 15.06 4.93 13.83
C GLU A 191 16.47 4.56 14.29
N LYS A 192 16.75 3.28 14.49
CA LYS A 192 18.08 2.77 14.89
C LYS A 192 19.20 3.02 13.87
N TYR A 193 18.82 3.31 12.63
CA TYR A 193 19.76 3.63 11.53
C TYR A 193 19.90 5.13 11.28
N VAL A 194 19.11 5.99 11.93
CA VAL A 194 19.11 7.43 11.72
C VAL A 194 20.40 8.03 12.28
N LEU A 195 21.15 8.73 11.42
CA LEU A 195 22.31 9.52 11.85
C LEU A 195 21.82 10.83 12.49
N ARG A 196 21.99 10.93 13.79
CA ARG A 196 21.71 12.16 14.56
C ARG A 196 23.02 12.97 14.60
N ASN A 197 23.09 14.01 13.76
CA ASN A 197 24.22 14.96 13.78
C ASN A 197 24.15 15.87 15.01
#